data_6affb92c1ee15f1f35c1a471bcc79903
#
_entry.id   6affb92c1ee15f1f35c1a471bcc79903
#
_cell.length_a   1.000
_cell.length_b   1.000
_cell.length_c   1.000
_cell.angle_alpha   90.00
_cell.angle_beta   90.00
_cell.angle_gamma   90.00
#
_symmetry.space_group_name_H-M   'P 1'
#
loop_
_entity.id
_entity.type
_entity.pdbx_description
1 polymer ?
#
loop_
_entity_poly.entity_id
_entity_poly.type
_entity_poly.pdbx_seq_one_letter_code
_entity_poly.pdbx_strand_id
1 'polypeptide(L)'
;MRRIWGLADTHLSFAKPKPMDIFGTHWHDHPAKIAAACRAVVEPDDLLLMPGDLSWALKRRDAEMDMEWLAALPGIKVVCKGNHDHWWDSDRALGFPGLHDTPFISDDGQIGIAGTRGWYLPEGGSTDAEKAQCEKIIAREVSRLSRRLEAISGCPVKLAMIHYPPLEAFVPLLKAHGIETVLYGHLHLNGRDSVPPERWFGLRTLCVAADRLHFTPRLIATLGETS
;
A
#
# COMPACT_ATOMS: atom_id res chain seq x y z
N MET A 1 5.02 22.73 5.15
CA MET A 1 4.11 21.76 5.84
C MET A 1 3.89 20.59 4.90
N ARG A 2 4.35 19.38 5.23
CA ARG A 2 4.25 18.18 4.37
C ARG A 2 3.03 17.36 4.76
N ARG A 3 2.22 16.95 3.79
CA ARG A 3 1.06 16.08 4.02
C ARG A 3 1.38 14.66 3.58
N ILE A 4 0.75 13.70 4.22
CA ILE A 4 0.83 12.28 3.88
C ILE A 4 -0.55 11.84 3.43
N TRP A 5 -0.64 11.32 2.22
CA TRP A 5 -1.85 10.83 1.58
C TRP A 5 -1.78 9.32 1.38
N GLY A 6 -2.92 8.66 1.33
CA GLY A 6 -3.02 7.22 1.06
C GLY A 6 -3.98 6.92 -0.08
N LEU A 7 -3.58 6.08 -1.03
CA LEU A 7 -4.41 5.53 -2.12
C LEU A 7 -3.81 4.22 -2.61
N ALA A 8 -4.54 3.12 -2.57
CA ALA A 8 -4.12 1.80 -3.03
C ALA A 8 -4.98 1.30 -4.19
N ASP A 9 -4.63 0.13 -4.73
CA ASP A 9 -5.48 -0.63 -5.65
C ASP A 9 -5.87 0.18 -6.90
N THR A 10 -4.87 0.78 -7.55
CA THR A 10 -5.08 1.54 -8.79
C THR A 10 -5.39 0.64 -9.98
N HIS A 11 -4.99 -0.63 -9.92
CA HIS A 11 -5.32 -1.64 -10.92
C HIS A 11 -5.16 -1.18 -12.36
N LEU A 12 -4.06 -0.49 -12.66
CA LEU A 12 -3.76 0.01 -14.00
C LEU A 12 -3.51 -1.14 -14.98
N SER A 13 -3.76 -0.89 -16.26
CA SER A 13 -3.59 -1.91 -17.30
C SER A 13 -3.48 -1.30 -18.70
N PHE A 14 -2.64 -0.26 -18.87
CA PHE A 14 -2.57 0.48 -20.13
C PHE A 14 -2.01 -0.34 -21.29
N ALA A 15 -0.96 -1.14 -21.05
CA ALA A 15 -0.35 -1.96 -22.12
C ALA A 15 -1.22 -3.16 -22.52
N LYS A 16 -1.96 -3.74 -21.57
CA LYS A 16 -2.85 -4.89 -21.77
C LYS A 16 -4.16 -4.64 -21.04
N PRO A 17 -5.12 -4.00 -21.68
CA PRO A 17 -6.37 -3.57 -21.04
C PRO A 17 -7.08 -4.71 -20.30
N LYS A 18 -7.34 -4.49 -19.03
CA LYS A 18 -8.18 -5.31 -18.15
C LYS A 18 -9.26 -4.38 -17.59
N PRO A 19 -10.45 -4.37 -18.17
CA PRO A 19 -11.48 -3.41 -17.78
C PRO A 19 -11.94 -3.70 -16.34
N MET A 20 -11.81 -2.70 -15.47
CA MET A 20 -12.22 -2.77 -14.07
C MET A 20 -13.73 -2.55 -13.89
N ASP A 21 -14.42 -2.01 -14.87
CA ASP A 21 -15.87 -1.78 -14.86
C ASP A 21 -16.71 -3.05 -14.79
N ILE A 22 -16.13 -4.22 -15.10
CA ILE A 22 -16.73 -5.53 -14.82
C ILE A 22 -17.00 -5.77 -13.31
N PHE A 23 -16.27 -5.08 -12.43
CA PHE A 23 -16.46 -5.12 -10.98
C PHE A 23 -17.42 -4.03 -10.48
N GLY A 24 -17.95 -3.22 -11.38
CA GLY A 24 -18.92 -2.17 -11.11
C GLY A 24 -18.67 -0.90 -11.92
N THR A 25 -19.76 -0.22 -12.31
CA THR A 25 -19.71 0.98 -13.13
C THR A 25 -18.93 2.14 -12.52
N HIS A 26 -18.73 2.15 -11.19
CA HIS A 26 -17.92 3.16 -10.52
C HIS A 26 -16.45 3.13 -10.97
N TRP A 27 -15.94 1.98 -11.46
CA TRP A 27 -14.59 1.84 -12.00
C TRP A 27 -14.41 2.45 -13.40
N HIS A 28 -15.49 2.82 -14.07
CA HIS A 28 -15.37 3.44 -15.40
C HIS A 28 -14.44 4.63 -15.35
N ASP A 29 -13.44 4.62 -16.23
CA ASP A 29 -12.41 5.66 -16.37
C ASP A 29 -11.69 6.01 -15.03
N HIS A 30 -11.47 5.02 -14.18
CA HIS A 30 -10.84 5.20 -12.86
C HIS A 30 -9.44 5.86 -12.94
N PRO A 31 -8.58 5.62 -13.94
CA PRO A 31 -7.31 6.32 -14.00
C PRO A 31 -7.47 7.84 -14.12
N ALA A 32 -8.41 8.32 -14.94
CA ALA A 32 -8.65 9.75 -15.07
C ALA A 32 -9.22 10.35 -13.77
N LYS A 33 -10.11 9.65 -13.08
CA LYS A 33 -10.63 10.06 -11.76
C LYS A 33 -9.51 10.19 -10.72
N ILE A 34 -8.64 9.17 -10.62
CA ILE A 34 -7.47 9.18 -9.71
C ILE A 34 -6.57 10.36 -10.06
N ALA A 35 -6.22 10.55 -11.33
CA ALA A 35 -5.33 11.63 -11.74
C ALA A 35 -5.91 13.02 -11.43
N ALA A 36 -7.19 13.23 -11.69
CA ALA A 36 -7.88 14.49 -11.40
C ALA A 36 -7.89 14.77 -9.89
N ALA A 37 -8.25 13.76 -9.08
CA ALA A 37 -8.30 13.89 -7.64
C ALA A 37 -6.90 14.12 -7.03
N CYS A 38 -5.88 13.37 -7.46
CA CYS A 38 -4.50 13.60 -7.00
C CYS A 38 -4.04 15.03 -7.29
N ARG A 39 -4.26 15.52 -8.52
CA ARG A 39 -3.88 16.89 -8.90
C ARG A 39 -4.63 17.98 -8.11
N ALA A 40 -5.82 17.68 -7.63
CA ALA A 40 -6.61 18.62 -6.84
C ALA A 40 -6.15 18.75 -5.38
N VAL A 41 -5.55 17.70 -4.79
CA VAL A 41 -5.30 17.67 -3.34
C VAL A 41 -3.85 17.42 -2.94
N VAL A 42 -3.05 16.78 -3.79
CA VAL A 42 -1.66 16.40 -3.48
C VAL A 42 -0.70 17.45 -4.05
N GLU A 43 0.16 18.01 -3.20
CA GLU A 43 1.21 18.92 -3.61
C GLU A 43 2.51 18.18 -3.99
N PRO A 44 3.44 18.80 -4.73
CA PRO A 44 4.67 18.14 -5.19
C PRO A 44 5.52 17.53 -4.06
N ASP A 45 5.57 18.19 -2.88
CA ASP A 45 6.38 17.76 -1.74
C ASP A 45 5.64 16.85 -0.76
N ASP A 46 4.36 16.58 -0.99
CA ASP A 46 3.57 15.63 -0.18
C ASP A 46 4.02 14.19 -0.44
N LEU A 47 3.77 13.28 0.52
CA LEU A 47 3.93 11.85 0.32
C LEU A 47 2.61 11.23 -0.14
N LEU A 48 2.64 10.44 -1.21
CA LEU A 48 1.52 9.61 -1.65
C LEU A 48 1.86 8.13 -1.41
N LEU A 49 1.28 7.58 -0.35
CA LEU A 49 1.51 6.20 0.09
C LEU A 49 0.54 5.25 -0.63
N MET A 50 1.10 4.26 -1.30
CA MET A 50 0.30 3.34 -2.13
C MET A 50 0.54 1.88 -1.72
N PRO A 51 -0.28 1.34 -0.81
CA PRO A 51 -0.11 -0.02 -0.29
C PRO A 51 -0.57 -1.14 -1.25
N GLY A 52 -0.08 -1.12 -2.51
CA GLY A 52 -0.15 -2.25 -3.42
C GLY A 52 -1.28 -2.25 -4.45
N ASP A 53 -1.26 -3.29 -5.27
CA ASP A 53 -2.14 -3.54 -6.41
C ASP A 53 -2.17 -2.36 -7.40
N LEU A 54 -0.94 -2.00 -7.84
CA LEU A 54 -0.72 -0.87 -8.73
C LEU A 54 -1.12 -1.19 -10.17
N SER A 55 -0.78 -2.41 -10.64
CA SER A 55 -0.96 -2.82 -12.02
C SER A 55 -1.37 -4.30 -12.16
N TRP A 56 -2.23 -4.56 -13.13
CA TRP A 56 -2.59 -5.92 -13.57
C TRP A 56 -1.54 -6.60 -14.45
N ALA A 57 -0.44 -5.95 -14.75
CA ALA A 57 0.61 -6.53 -15.58
C ALA A 57 1.15 -7.83 -14.97
N LEU A 58 1.43 -8.81 -15.81
CA LEU A 58 2.08 -10.06 -15.41
C LEU A 58 3.59 -10.00 -15.62
N LYS A 59 4.04 -9.12 -16.51
CA LYS A 59 5.46 -8.96 -16.86
C LYS A 59 5.84 -7.49 -16.72
N ARG A 60 7.08 -7.27 -16.32
CA ARG A 60 7.62 -5.93 -16.12
C ARG A 60 7.41 -4.99 -17.31
N ARG A 61 7.75 -5.42 -18.53
CA ARG A 61 7.57 -4.60 -19.75
C ARG A 61 6.14 -4.15 -19.97
N ASP A 62 5.16 -4.91 -19.50
CA ASP A 62 3.74 -4.59 -19.63
C ASP A 62 3.29 -3.60 -18.53
N ALA A 63 4.06 -3.43 -17.45
CA ALA A 63 3.81 -2.48 -16.37
C ALA A 63 4.46 -1.10 -16.61
N GLU A 64 5.32 -0.94 -17.60
CA GLU A 64 6.09 0.30 -17.82
C GLU A 64 5.17 1.51 -18.00
N MET A 65 4.15 1.40 -18.86
CA MET A 65 3.18 2.49 -19.07
C MET A 65 2.40 2.84 -17.79
N ASP A 66 2.08 1.84 -16.97
CA ASP A 66 1.37 2.02 -15.71
C ASP A 66 2.28 2.75 -14.70
N MET A 67 3.56 2.41 -14.64
CA MET A 67 4.54 3.07 -13.77
C MET A 67 4.85 4.50 -14.22
N GLU A 68 4.97 4.75 -15.51
CA GLU A 68 5.11 6.10 -16.08
C GLU A 68 3.91 6.97 -15.70
N TRP A 69 2.70 6.42 -15.80
CA TRP A 69 1.49 7.13 -15.41
C TRP A 69 1.47 7.45 -13.91
N LEU A 70 1.85 6.48 -13.04
CA LEU A 70 1.98 6.72 -11.60
C LEU A 70 3.05 7.79 -11.30
N ALA A 71 4.19 7.74 -12.01
CA ALA A 71 5.26 8.73 -11.86
C ALA A 71 4.78 10.16 -12.16
N ALA A 72 3.86 10.31 -13.11
CA ALA A 72 3.31 11.61 -13.51
C ALA A 72 2.27 12.19 -12.51
N LEU A 73 1.83 11.43 -11.51
CA LEU A 73 0.99 11.95 -10.43
C LEU A 73 1.81 12.89 -9.52
N PRO A 74 1.20 13.91 -8.90
CA PRO A 74 1.88 14.79 -7.96
C PRO A 74 2.30 14.03 -6.70
N GLY A 75 3.24 14.62 -5.94
CA GLY A 75 3.77 14.08 -4.70
C GLY A 75 4.86 13.02 -4.89
N ILE A 76 5.55 12.70 -3.82
CA ILE A 76 6.55 11.63 -3.75
C ILE A 76 5.82 10.32 -3.50
N LYS A 77 5.79 9.43 -4.51
CA LYS A 77 5.16 8.11 -4.38
C LYS A 77 6.04 7.20 -3.53
N VAL A 78 5.44 6.57 -2.52
CA VAL A 78 6.04 5.46 -1.79
C VAL A 78 5.10 4.28 -1.91
N VAL A 79 5.56 3.20 -2.52
CA VAL A 79 4.68 2.10 -2.93
C VAL A 79 5.05 0.79 -2.22
N CYS A 80 4.06 -0.04 -1.96
CA CYS A 80 4.21 -1.39 -1.47
C CYS A 80 3.69 -2.38 -2.52
N LYS A 81 4.21 -3.61 -2.54
CA LYS A 81 3.76 -4.66 -3.45
C LYS A 81 2.41 -5.23 -2.99
N GLY A 82 1.45 -5.34 -3.90
CA GLY A 82 0.19 -6.05 -3.69
C GLY A 82 0.22 -7.50 -4.22
N ASN A 83 -0.92 -8.18 -4.17
CA ASN A 83 -1.02 -9.55 -4.65
C ASN A 83 -1.13 -9.66 -6.18
N HIS A 84 -1.59 -8.62 -6.84
CA HIS A 84 -1.65 -8.56 -8.31
C HIS A 84 -0.39 -7.99 -8.96
N ASP A 85 0.55 -7.40 -8.20
CA ASP A 85 1.80 -6.87 -8.74
C ASP A 85 2.82 -7.99 -9.04
N HIS A 86 2.43 -8.95 -9.89
CA HIS A 86 3.28 -10.09 -10.28
C HIS A 86 4.54 -9.66 -11.04
N TRP A 87 4.47 -8.55 -11.77
CA TRP A 87 5.53 -7.96 -12.57
C TRP A 87 6.70 -7.39 -11.75
N TRP A 88 6.48 -7.17 -10.45
CA TRP A 88 7.42 -6.45 -9.58
C TRP A 88 8.36 -7.42 -8.86
N ASP A 89 9.61 -7.45 -9.29
CA ASP A 89 10.68 -8.28 -8.71
C ASP A 89 11.64 -7.48 -7.83
N SER A 90 11.88 -6.19 -8.15
CA SER A 90 12.82 -5.33 -7.44
C SER A 90 12.42 -3.84 -7.54
N ASP A 91 12.70 -3.08 -6.48
CA ASP A 91 12.41 -1.64 -6.39
C ASP A 91 13.22 -0.79 -7.38
N ARG A 92 14.39 -1.28 -7.81
CA ARG A 92 15.35 -0.54 -8.66
C ARG A 92 14.77 0.00 -9.95
N ALA A 93 13.65 -0.48 -10.31
CA ALA A 93 13.09 -0.27 -11.62
C ALA A 93 11.76 0.48 -11.61
N LEU A 94 11.34 1.02 -10.49
CA LEU A 94 10.06 1.72 -10.35
C LEU A 94 10.14 3.20 -10.75
N GLY A 95 11.32 3.82 -10.68
CA GLY A 95 11.47 5.27 -10.86
C GLY A 95 11.02 6.11 -9.65
N PHE A 96 10.54 5.45 -8.58
CA PHE A 96 10.14 6.04 -7.30
C PHE A 96 10.34 5.01 -6.16
N PRO A 97 10.35 5.43 -4.87
CA PRO A 97 10.56 4.55 -3.73
C PRO A 97 9.58 3.37 -3.64
N GLY A 98 10.11 2.15 -3.63
CA GLY A 98 9.40 0.91 -3.37
C GLY A 98 9.80 0.30 -2.04
N LEU A 99 8.89 -0.43 -1.39
CA LEU A 99 9.12 -1.06 -0.08
C LEU A 99 9.31 -2.59 -0.18
N HIS A 100 9.64 -3.11 -1.38
CA HIS A 100 9.89 -4.54 -1.55
C HIS A 100 11.28 -4.93 -1.08
N ASP A 101 12.29 -4.12 -1.35
CA ASP A 101 13.68 -4.39 -0.97
C ASP A 101 14.09 -3.62 0.30
N THR A 102 13.76 -2.32 0.38
CA THR A 102 14.16 -1.42 1.46
C THR A 102 12.99 -0.60 2.01
N PRO A 103 13.06 -0.10 3.26
CA PRO A 103 12.10 0.90 3.73
C PRO A 103 12.39 2.26 3.08
N PHE A 104 11.42 3.15 3.17
CA PHE A 104 11.59 4.56 2.84
C PHE A 104 11.97 5.36 4.09
N ILE A 105 12.96 6.25 3.94
CA ILE A 105 13.30 7.27 4.92
C ILE A 105 13.36 8.59 4.16
N SER A 106 12.66 9.61 4.65
CA SER A 106 12.72 10.96 4.06
C SER A 106 14.13 11.55 4.18
N ASP A 107 14.50 12.44 3.26
CA ASP A 107 15.86 13.03 3.20
C ASP A 107 16.28 13.72 4.51
N ASP A 108 15.30 14.27 5.24
CA ASP A 108 15.49 14.89 6.56
C ASP A 108 15.51 13.89 7.72
N GLY A 109 15.34 12.59 7.46
CA GLY A 109 15.29 11.54 8.47
C GLY A 109 14.03 11.54 9.36
N GLN A 110 13.08 12.44 9.11
CA GLN A 110 11.92 12.62 9.99
C GLN A 110 10.84 11.56 9.81
N ILE A 111 10.71 11.01 8.60
CA ILE A 111 9.64 10.08 8.25
C ILE A 111 10.24 8.74 7.82
N GLY A 112 9.86 7.68 8.51
CA GLY A 112 10.18 6.31 8.15
C GLY A 112 8.94 5.53 7.75
N ILE A 113 8.98 4.83 6.61
CA ILE A 113 7.86 4.01 6.13
C ILE A 113 8.38 2.62 5.83
N ALA A 114 7.84 1.62 6.53
CA ALA A 114 8.11 0.22 6.28
C ALA A 114 6.87 -0.47 5.69
N GLY A 115 7.09 -1.46 4.83
CA GLY A 115 5.95 -2.13 4.21
C GLY A 115 6.22 -3.59 3.88
N THR A 116 5.14 -4.32 3.69
CA THR A 116 5.14 -5.71 3.20
C THR A 116 3.83 -5.99 2.50
N ARG A 117 3.81 -7.02 1.65
CA ARG A 117 2.55 -7.46 1.05
C ARG A 117 1.56 -7.96 2.12
N GLY A 118 2.05 -8.60 3.17
CA GLY A 118 1.20 -9.32 4.10
C GLY A 118 0.66 -10.62 3.49
N TRP A 119 -0.37 -11.18 4.12
CA TRP A 119 -1.09 -12.35 3.64
C TRP A 119 -2.46 -12.44 4.29
N TYR A 120 -3.30 -13.34 3.79
CA TYR A 120 -4.62 -13.66 4.33
C TYR A 120 -4.57 -14.92 5.23
N LEU A 121 -5.58 -15.08 6.07
CA LEU A 121 -5.82 -16.33 6.79
C LEU A 121 -6.48 -17.36 5.86
N PRO A 122 -6.20 -18.66 6.05
CA PRO A 122 -6.85 -19.70 5.26
C PRO A 122 -8.37 -19.69 5.53
N GLU A 123 -9.14 -19.95 4.47
CA GLU A 123 -10.59 -20.01 4.57
C GLU A 123 -11.07 -21.24 5.38
N GLY A 124 -12.33 -21.19 5.87
CA GLY A 124 -12.94 -22.34 6.49
C GLY A 124 -13.04 -23.50 5.49
N GLY A 125 -12.52 -24.67 5.87
CA GLY A 125 -12.44 -25.84 5.00
C GLY A 125 -11.07 -26.08 4.34
N SER A 126 -10.09 -25.17 4.50
CA SER A 126 -8.72 -25.38 4.03
C SER A 126 -8.08 -26.62 4.65
N THR A 127 -7.30 -27.34 3.84
CA THR A 127 -6.52 -28.50 4.27
C THR A 127 -5.39 -28.09 5.21
N ASP A 128 -4.85 -29.01 5.99
CA ASP A 128 -3.72 -28.74 6.89
C ASP A 128 -2.47 -28.31 6.12
N ALA A 129 -2.27 -28.78 4.90
CA ALA A 129 -1.18 -28.36 4.03
C ALA A 129 -1.34 -26.88 3.60
N GLU A 130 -2.54 -26.44 3.25
CA GLU A 130 -2.84 -25.03 2.91
C GLU A 130 -2.66 -24.11 4.12
N LYS A 131 -3.15 -24.53 5.31
CA LYS A 131 -2.92 -23.80 6.57
C LYS A 131 -1.44 -23.62 6.86
N ALA A 132 -0.68 -24.72 6.82
CA ALA A 132 0.77 -24.68 7.04
C ALA A 132 1.49 -23.79 6.01
N GLN A 133 1.05 -23.78 4.77
CA GLN A 133 1.60 -22.89 3.73
C GLN A 133 1.29 -21.40 4.03
N CYS A 134 0.06 -21.07 4.44
CA CYS A 134 -0.30 -19.72 4.86
C CYS A 134 0.54 -19.25 6.04
N GLU A 135 0.70 -20.07 7.08
CA GLU A 135 1.53 -19.77 8.25
C GLU A 135 2.99 -19.47 7.86
N LYS A 136 3.59 -20.28 6.96
CA LYS A 136 4.94 -20.03 6.46
C LYS A 136 5.05 -18.69 5.72
N ILE A 137 4.04 -18.33 4.92
CA ILE A 137 4.03 -17.06 4.21
C ILE A 137 3.88 -15.91 5.20
N ILE A 138 2.95 -15.99 6.15
CA ILE A 138 2.75 -14.98 7.20
C ILE A 138 4.05 -14.77 7.99
N ALA A 139 4.69 -15.84 8.46
CA ALA A 139 5.95 -15.75 9.20
C ALA A 139 7.06 -15.06 8.37
N ARG A 140 7.14 -15.35 7.08
CA ARG A 140 8.09 -14.69 6.17
C ARG A 140 7.79 -13.20 6.00
N GLU A 141 6.53 -12.81 5.85
CA GLU A 141 6.13 -11.40 5.70
C GLU A 141 6.35 -10.62 7.01
N VAL A 142 6.09 -11.23 8.19
CA VAL A 142 6.44 -10.68 9.51
C VAL A 142 7.95 -10.46 9.62
N SER A 143 8.77 -11.45 9.25
CA SER A 143 10.24 -11.34 9.28
C SER A 143 10.77 -10.25 8.33
N ARG A 144 10.17 -10.10 7.14
CA ARG A 144 10.52 -9.02 6.20
C ARG A 144 10.19 -7.65 6.78
N LEU A 145 8.99 -7.49 7.33
CA LEU A 145 8.57 -6.25 7.95
C LEU A 145 9.45 -5.88 9.15
N SER A 146 9.84 -6.85 9.99
CA SER A 146 10.71 -6.64 11.15
C SER A 146 12.02 -5.94 10.77
N ARG A 147 12.72 -6.45 9.76
CA ARG A 147 13.99 -5.85 9.30
C ARG A 147 13.83 -4.42 8.78
N ARG A 148 12.69 -4.13 8.13
CA ARG A 148 12.41 -2.80 7.61
C ARG A 148 12.01 -1.81 8.70
N LEU A 149 11.28 -2.28 9.71
CA LEU A 149 10.93 -1.48 10.89
C LEU A 149 12.17 -1.14 11.73
N GLU A 150 13.10 -2.09 11.87
CA GLU A 150 14.38 -1.84 12.52
C GLU A 150 15.16 -0.70 11.84
N ALA A 151 15.21 -0.72 10.51
CA ALA A 151 15.93 0.28 9.72
C ALA A 151 15.34 1.71 9.84
N ILE A 152 14.05 1.85 10.21
CA ILE A 152 13.40 3.16 10.42
C ILE A 152 13.27 3.50 11.92
N SER A 153 13.91 2.76 12.82
CA SER A 153 13.76 2.92 14.27
C SER A 153 14.13 4.33 14.76
N GLY A 154 15.08 4.99 14.10
CA GLY A 154 15.51 6.37 14.39
C GLY A 154 14.57 7.47 13.90
N CYS A 155 13.55 7.17 13.09
CA CYS A 155 12.65 8.18 12.56
C CYS A 155 11.59 8.58 13.62
N PRO A 156 11.36 9.89 13.86
CA PRO A 156 10.31 10.37 14.76
C PRO A 156 8.90 9.97 14.33
N VAL A 157 8.60 10.08 13.04
CA VAL A 157 7.31 9.69 12.46
C VAL A 157 7.46 8.36 11.73
N LYS A 158 6.71 7.35 12.15
CA LYS A 158 6.79 6.00 11.60
C LYS A 158 5.41 5.51 11.17
N LEU A 159 5.34 4.98 9.94
CA LEU A 159 4.13 4.36 9.40
C LEU A 159 4.44 2.98 8.82
N ALA A 160 3.43 2.12 8.78
CA ALA A 160 3.52 0.86 8.07
C ALA A 160 2.50 0.78 6.93
N MET A 161 2.89 0.11 5.84
CA MET A 161 2.02 -0.28 4.75
C MET A 161 1.98 -1.80 4.64
N ILE A 162 0.80 -2.40 4.70
CA ILE A 162 0.60 -3.83 4.52
C ILE A 162 -0.54 -3.98 3.53
N HIS A 163 -0.29 -4.55 2.33
CA HIS A 163 -1.34 -4.58 1.29
C HIS A 163 -2.60 -5.31 1.74
N TYR A 164 -2.47 -6.53 2.29
CA TYR A 164 -3.60 -7.20 2.95
C TYR A 164 -3.97 -6.52 4.27
N PRO A 165 -5.22 -6.60 4.73
CA PRO A 165 -5.56 -6.17 6.08
C PRO A 165 -4.58 -6.77 7.10
N PRO A 166 -4.05 -5.97 8.04
CA PRO A 166 -3.05 -6.47 8.97
C PRO A 166 -3.65 -7.56 9.88
N LEU A 167 -3.00 -8.71 9.93
CA LEU A 167 -3.36 -9.81 10.80
C LEU A 167 -2.82 -9.58 12.22
N GLU A 168 -3.42 -10.26 13.21
CA GLU A 168 -2.97 -10.24 14.60
C GLU A 168 -1.47 -10.58 14.74
N ALA A 169 -0.95 -11.47 13.89
CA ALA A 169 0.47 -11.86 13.86
C ALA A 169 1.44 -10.68 13.64
N PHE A 170 1.01 -9.56 13.06
CA PHE A 170 1.84 -8.36 12.88
C PHE A 170 1.79 -7.41 14.07
N VAL A 171 0.76 -7.49 14.92
CA VAL A 171 0.49 -6.50 15.97
C VAL A 171 1.62 -6.38 17.00
N PRO A 172 2.18 -7.47 17.56
CA PRO A 172 3.29 -7.36 18.52
C PRO A 172 4.50 -6.63 17.93
N LEU A 173 4.85 -6.95 16.68
CA LEU A 173 5.96 -6.35 15.97
C LEU A 173 5.72 -4.84 15.72
N LEU A 174 4.56 -4.46 15.22
CA LEU A 174 4.20 -3.07 14.95
C LEU A 174 4.27 -2.22 16.22
N LYS A 175 3.70 -2.72 17.32
CA LYS A 175 3.75 -2.04 18.63
C LYS A 175 5.16 -1.91 19.20
N ALA A 176 5.98 -2.95 19.09
CA ALA A 176 7.36 -2.94 19.58
C ALA A 176 8.22 -1.86 18.88
N HIS A 177 7.89 -1.53 17.62
CA HIS A 177 8.58 -0.47 16.86
C HIS A 177 7.88 0.89 16.92
N GLY A 178 6.83 1.05 17.74
CA GLY A 178 6.10 2.32 17.88
C GLY A 178 5.29 2.72 16.66
N ILE A 179 4.83 1.75 15.86
CA ILE A 179 3.91 2.01 14.76
C ILE A 179 2.51 2.19 15.34
N GLU A 180 1.91 3.35 15.09
CA GLU A 180 0.54 3.66 15.49
C GLU A 180 -0.45 3.60 14.33
N THR A 181 0.04 3.79 13.10
CA THR A 181 -0.80 3.85 11.89
C THR A 181 -0.33 2.84 10.84
N VAL A 182 -1.27 2.04 10.36
CA VAL A 182 -1.08 1.07 9.27
C VAL A 182 -2.05 1.39 8.14
N LEU A 183 -1.51 1.54 6.92
CA LEU A 183 -2.32 1.66 5.71
C LEU A 183 -2.38 0.32 5.01
N TYR A 184 -3.55 -0.01 4.47
CA TYR A 184 -3.73 -1.22 3.69
C TYR A 184 -4.73 -0.98 2.53
N GLY A 185 -4.71 -1.88 1.55
CA GLY A 185 -5.60 -1.91 0.41
C GLY A 185 -6.45 -3.19 0.36
N HIS A 186 -6.48 -3.84 -0.81
CA HIS A 186 -7.04 -5.18 -1.06
C HIS A 186 -8.56 -5.31 -0.92
N LEU A 187 -9.18 -4.67 0.06
CA LEU A 187 -10.62 -4.79 0.32
C LEU A 187 -11.42 -3.78 -0.51
N HIS A 188 -11.98 -4.26 -1.60
CA HIS A 188 -12.80 -3.45 -2.51
C HIS A 188 -14.22 -3.21 -2.01
N LEU A 189 -14.89 -2.17 -2.55
CA LEU A 189 -16.24 -1.74 -2.15
C LEU A 189 -17.27 -2.86 -2.30
N ASN A 190 -17.20 -3.61 -3.40
CA ASN A 190 -18.11 -4.73 -3.71
C ASN A 190 -17.51 -6.09 -3.35
N GLY A 191 -16.40 -6.13 -2.60
CA GLY A 191 -15.80 -7.37 -2.11
C GLY A 191 -16.66 -8.07 -1.06
N ARG A 192 -16.41 -9.37 -0.87
CA ARG A 192 -17.12 -10.20 0.12
C ARG A 192 -16.70 -9.88 1.55
N ASP A 193 -15.48 -9.37 1.73
CA ASP A 193 -14.89 -9.16 3.04
C ASP A 193 -15.25 -7.79 3.62
N SER A 194 -15.55 -7.78 4.90
CA SER A 194 -15.82 -6.55 5.64
C SER A 194 -14.50 -5.83 5.97
N VAL A 195 -14.50 -4.50 5.85
CA VAL A 195 -13.36 -3.69 6.29
C VAL A 195 -13.29 -3.70 7.81
N PRO A 196 -12.14 -4.06 8.41
CA PRO A 196 -11.93 -3.93 9.83
C PRO A 196 -12.16 -2.48 10.32
N PRO A 197 -12.53 -2.29 11.60
CA PRO A 197 -12.69 -0.95 12.15
C PRO A 197 -11.35 -0.20 12.11
N GLU A 198 -11.42 1.14 11.97
CA GLU A 198 -10.21 1.98 11.89
C GLU A 198 -9.32 1.94 13.14
N ARG A 199 -9.86 1.47 14.26
CA ARG A 199 -9.06 1.11 15.45
C ARG A 199 -9.16 -0.39 15.69
N TRP A 200 -8.06 -1.08 15.42
CA TRP A 200 -7.97 -2.52 15.55
C TRP A 200 -6.69 -2.90 16.29
N PHE A 201 -6.82 -3.72 17.33
CA PHE A 201 -5.73 -4.09 18.24
C PHE A 201 -4.94 -2.90 18.82
N GLY A 202 -5.60 -1.72 18.96
CA GLY A 202 -4.97 -0.51 19.46
C GLY A 202 -4.16 0.27 18.41
N LEU A 203 -4.14 -0.18 17.16
CA LEU A 203 -3.55 0.52 16.02
C LEU A 203 -4.62 1.30 15.26
N ARG A 204 -4.24 2.39 14.61
CA ARG A 204 -5.05 3.06 13.58
C ARG A 204 -4.83 2.34 12.26
N THR A 205 -5.83 1.60 11.80
CA THR A 205 -5.78 0.79 10.57
C THR A 205 -6.68 1.40 9.50
N LEU A 206 -6.09 1.86 8.40
CA LEU A 206 -6.79 2.63 7.38
C LEU A 206 -6.82 1.87 6.05
N CYS A 207 -8.03 1.46 5.64
CA CYS A 207 -8.24 1.01 4.27
C CYS A 207 -8.19 2.20 3.34
N VAL A 208 -7.29 2.14 2.34
CA VAL A 208 -7.12 3.19 1.35
C VAL A 208 -7.29 2.67 -0.09
N ALA A 209 -8.08 1.60 -0.27
CA ALA A 209 -8.46 1.08 -1.58
C ALA A 209 -9.20 2.18 -2.39
N ALA A 210 -8.78 2.39 -3.62
CA ALA A 210 -9.21 3.53 -4.43
C ALA A 210 -10.72 3.62 -4.63
N ASP A 211 -11.39 2.50 -4.89
CA ASP A 211 -12.84 2.47 -5.09
C ASP A 211 -13.62 2.82 -3.82
N ARG A 212 -13.13 2.44 -2.64
CA ARG A 212 -13.73 2.82 -1.34
C ARG A 212 -13.56 4.31 -1.03
N LEU A 213 -12.51 4.91 -1.56
CA LEU A 213 -12.22 6.34 -1.43
C LEU A 213 -12.80 7.18 -2.58
N HIS A 214 -13.70 6.60 -3.39
CA HIS A 214 -14.21 7.26 -4.60
C HIS A 214 -13.09 7.83 -5.46
N PHE A 215 -11.95 7.10 -5.55
CA PHE A 215 -10.74 7.43 -6.32
C PHE A 215 -10.03 8.71 -5.88
N THR A 216 -10.29 9.19 -4.67
CA THR A 216 -9.67 10.40 -4.09
C THR A 216 -8.69 10.01 -2.99
N PRO A 217 -7.44 10.48 -3.02
CA PRO A 217 -6.48 10.20 -1.94
C PRO A 217 -7.00 10.65 -0.58
N ARG A 218 -6.81 9.83 0.43
CA ARG A 218 -7.19 10.12 1.82
C ARG A 218 -6.03 10.81 2.54
N LEU A 219 -6.29 11.95 3.19
CA LEU A 219 -5.32 12.58 4.08
C LEU A 219 -5.09 11.71 5.32
N ILE A 220 -3.85 11.32 5.55
CA ILE A 220 -3.42 10.47 6.65
C ILE A 220 -2.88 11.30 7.82
N ALA A 221 -1.98 12.22 7.50
CA ALA A 221 -1.36 13.13 8.47
C ALA A 221 -0.92 14.44 7.80
N THR A 222 -0.81 15.47 8.60
CA THR A 222 -0.16 16.73 8.26
C THR A 222 0.98 16.95 9.24
N LEU A 223 2.20 17.06 8.71
CA LEU A 223 3.39 17.29 9.53
C LEU A 223 3.70 18.78 9.52
N GLY A 224 3.79 19.37 10.72
CA GLY A 224 4.25 20.75 10.88
C GLY A 224 5.71 20.88 10.44
N GLU A 225 6.14 22.12 10.13
CA GLU A 225 7.56 22.42 10.04
C GLU A 225 8.16 22.22 11.44
N THR A 226 9.18 21.37 11.53
CA THR A 226 10.03 21.35 12.73
C THR A 226 10.75 22.69 12.76
N SER A 227 10.38 23.54 13.72
CA SER A 227 11.06 24.79 14.03
C SER A 227 12.48 24.52 14.49
#